data_2d2b8834e31abb38238997c6298e2313
#
_entry.id   2d2b8834e31abb38238997c6298e2313
#
_cell.length_a   1.000
_cell.length_b   1.000
_cell.length_c   1.000
_cell.angle_alpha   90.00
_cell.angle_beta   90.00
_cell.angle_gamma   90.00
#
_symmetry.space_group_name_H-M   'P 1'
#
loop_
_entity.id
_entity.type
_entity.pdbx_description
1 polymer ?
#
loop_
_entity_poly.entity_id
_entity_poly.type
_entity_poly.pdbx_seq_one_letter_code
_entity_poly.pdbx_strand_id
1 'polypeptide(L)'
;MKQQLRPIMFVGTCSDAGKSVINAAFCRIFKQDGYQPAPFKAQNMSLNSYSTPEGGEMGRAQVVQAEACGISPHTDMNPILLKPTNDKSSQVVLNGKPVGNMSAKDYFGIQNQKEELFKEAIAAFKRLEARYTPIVLEGAGSISELNLRDRDITNMRMAIAAGASTYLVADIDRGGVFGSVYGTIALLRPEERALMKGVIINKFRGDASLFEEGRSLLKELTGIPVVGVIPWFRDIKIEEEDSVALDMKNNTYKDGKINVAIILLKRMSNFTDFDVLEMDPRFNPYYTNNIDEIEKADIILLPGSKNTLSDLQSLRANGIAMAIIRAHKAGKKVIGICGGYQMMGVRLEDPESIEGNIPAIPGLGLLPQCTVIEQEKITRQSDFAFLPSSENKDCKGYEIHMGRTTLLGDAPEQPVARLEDGRTDGYYLNNRCWGSYMHGILDNPAVLDNLAEGFDTETTTGPFDYAAFKEEQYDKLAALVREHVDMEYIYNIIKN
;
A
#
# COMPACT_ATOMS: atom_id res chain seq x y z
N MET A 1 -34.77 0.33 2.42
CA MET A 1 -33.37 0.26 2.88
C MET A 1 -33.13 -1.15 3.40
N LYS A 2 -31.98 -1.76 3.12
CA LYS A 2 -31.61 -3.04 3.73
C LYS A 2 -31.40 -2.86 5.23
N GLN A 3 -31.55 -3.96 5.99
CA GLN A 3 -31.30 -3.98 7.43
C GLN A 3 -29.86 -3.53 7.73
N GLN A 4 -29.68 -2.71 8.75
CA GLN A 4 -28.37 -2.35 9.25
C GLN A 4 -27.65 -3.59 9.78
N LEU A 5 -26.39 -3.79 9.38
CA LEU A 5 -25.58 -4.89 9.87
C LEU A 5 -24.61 -4.39 10.95
N ARG A 6 -24.34 -5.23 11.94
CA ARG A 6 -23.27 -4.95 12.91
C ARG A 6 -21.91 -4.87 12.24
N PRO A 7 -20.97 -4.09 12.80
CA PRO A 7 -19.60 -4.10 12.35
C PRO A 7 -18.99 -5.51 12.44
N ILE A 8 -18.15 -5.85 11.47
CA ILE A 8 -17.37 -7.09 11.41
C ILE A 8 -15.89 -6.76 11.46
N MET A 9 -15.09 -7.57 12.17
CA MET A 9 -13.67 -7.33 12.32
C MET A 9 -12.85 -8.60 12.05
N PHE A 10 -11.77 -8.44 11.28
CA PHE A 10 -10.77 -9.49 11.02
C PHE A 10 -9.49 -9.19 11.78
N VAL A 11 -9.11 -10.09 12.68
CA VAL A 11 -7.88 -10.03 13.48
C VAL A 11 -6.98 -11.22 13.17
N GLY A 12 -5.69 -11.17 13.48
CA GLY A 12 -4.74 -12.20 13.09
C GLY A 12 -4.07 -12.94 14.22
N THR A 13 -3.64 -14.17 13.96
CA THR A 13 -2.68 -14.88 14.80
C THR A 13 -1.26 -14.36 14.65
N CYS A 14 -0.96 -13.68 13.53
CA CYS A 14 0.34 -13.10 13.21
C CYS A 14 0.19 -11.98 12.17
N SER A 15 1.29 -11.26 11.90
CA SER A 15 1.43 -10.47 10.69
C SER A 15 1.29 -11.39 9.47
N ASP A 16 0.94 -10.84 8.30
CA ASP A 16 0.80 -11.55 7.03
C ASP A 16 -0.17 -12.75 7.03
N ALA A 17 -1.03 -12.89 8.04
CA ALA A 17 -2.06 -13.93 8.04
C ALA A 17 -3.09 -13.77 6.90
N GLY A 18 -3.08 -12.62 6.20
CA GLY A 18 -3.97 -12.30 5.09
C GLY A 18 -5.21 -11.50 5.50
N LYS A 19 -5.17 -10.82 6.65
CA LYS A 19 -6.27 -9.96 7.14
C LYS A 19 -6.75 -8.95 6.12
N SER A 20 -5.83 -8.21 5.50
CA SER A 20 -6.15 -7.12 4.55
C SER A 20 -6.85 -7.64 3.30
N VAL A 21 -6.41 -8.79 2.78
CA VAL A 21 -7.02 -9.44 1.62
C VAL A 21 -8.42 -9.96 1.95
N ILE A 22 -8.59 -10.61 3.11
CA ILE A 22 -9.92 -11.08 3.56
C ILE A 22 -10.84 -9.88 3.82
N ASN A 23 -10.33 -8.81 4.39
CA ASN A 23 -11.09 -7.57 4.59
C ASN A 23 -11.58 -7.00 3.25
N ALA A 24 -10.71 -6.91 2.24
CA ALA A 24 -11.07 -6.48 0.89
C ALA A 24 -12.13 -7.38 0.25
N ALA A 25 -12.02 -8.71 0.42
CA ALA A 25 -13.02 -9.66 -0.03
C ALA A 25 -14.40 -9.38 0.58
N PHE A 26 -14.47 -9.19 1.90
CA PHE A 26 -15.73 -8.90 2.58
C PHE A 26 -16.30 -7.53 2.22
N CYS A 27 -15.44 -6.53 2.01
CA CYS A 27 -15.85 -5.24 1.44
C CYS A 27 -16.56 -5.44 0.09
N ARG A 28 -15.97 -6.23 -0.82
CA ARG A 28 -16.57 -6.51 -2.12
C ARG A 28 -17.83 -7.35 -2.01
N ILE A 29 -17.85 -8.37 -1.16
CA ILE A 29 -19.02 -9.24 -0.91
C ILE A 29 -20.21 -8.40 -0.46
N PHE A 30 -20.05 -7.55 0.55
CA PHE A 30 -21.17 -6.73 1.05
C PHE A 30 -21.66 -5.72 0.01
N LYS A 31 -20.75 -5.15 -0.81
CA LYS A 31 -21.14 -4.32 -1.97
C LYS A 31 -22.00 -5.11 -2.97
N GLN A 32 -21.54 -6.29 -3.38
CA GLN A 32 -22.28 -7.16 -4.32
C GLN A 32 -23.64 -7.57 -3.77
N ASP A 33 -23.75 -7.77 -2.47
CA ASP A 33 -25.02 -8.07 -1.79
C ASP A 33 -25.90 -6.83 -1.58
N GLY A 34 -25.49 -5.67 -2.11
CA GLY A 34 -26.25 -4.41 -2.15
C GLY A 34 -26.28 -3.67 -0.83
N TYR A 35 -25.32 -3.89 0.07
CA TYR A 35 -25.05 -3.01 1.21
C TYR A 35 -24.13 -1.84 0.78
N GLN A 36 -23.91 -0.91 1.68
CA GLN A 36 -22.96 0.19 1.52
C GLN A 36 -21.84 0.04 2.55
N PRO A 37 -20.91 -0.91 2.36
CA PRO A 37 -19.84 -1.14 3.31
C PRO A 37 -18.78 -0.02 3.26
N ALA A 38 -18.02 0.12 4.35
CA ALA A 38 -16.78 0.87 4.37
C ALA A 38 -15.71 0.13 5.18
N PRO A 39 -14.43 0.17 4.77
CA PRO A 39 -13.33 -0.38 5.55
C PRO A 39 -12.97 0.53 6.72
N PHE A 40 -12.32 -0.05 7.75
CA PHE A 40 -11.77 0.72 8.86
C PHE A 40 -10.56 0.01 9.48
N LYS A 41 -9.47 0.75 9.64
CA LYS A 41 -8.31 0.32 10.43
C LYS A 41 -7.85 1.49 11.29
N ALA A 42 -8.02 1.38 12.60
CA ALA A 42 -7.78 2.48 13.53
C ALA A 42 -6.37 3.07 13.43
N GLN A 43 -5.38 2.19 13.28
CA GLN A 43 -3.98 2.58 13.06
C GLN A 43 -3.34 1.66 12.03
N ASN A 44 -2.63 2.25 11.09
CA ASN A 44 -1.79 1.52 10.14
C ASN A 44 -0.33 1.94 10.25
N MET A 45 0.61 1.05 9.89
CA MET A 45 2.03 1.36 9.77
C MET A 45 2.49 0.93 8.38
N SER A 46 2.69 1.90 7.50
CA SER A 46 3.09 1.62 6.11
C SER A 46 3.81 2.80 5.49
N LEU A 47 4.73 2.54 4.56
CA LEU A 47 5.31 3.54 3.65
C LEU A 47 4.48 3.72 2.38
N ASN A 48 3.55 2.79 2.11
CA ASN A 48 2.58 2.94 1.04
C ASN A 48 1.39 3.76 1.52
N SER A 49 1.21 4.91 0.92
CA SER A 49 0.13 5.83 1.25
C SER A 49 -0.51 6.41 -0.01
N TYR A 50 -1.66 6.99 0.17
CA TYR A 50 -2.48 7.54 -0.90
C TYR A 50 -3.08 8.88 -0.47
N SER A 51 -3.24 9.78 -1.41
CA SER A 51 -3.96 11.04 -1.17
C SER A 51 -5.46 10.84 -1.37
N THR A 52 -6.25 11.23 -0.39
CA THR A 52 -7.72 11.19 -0.49
C THR A 52 -8.26 12.39 -1.26
N PRO A 53 -9.51 12.34 -1.80
CA PRO A 53 -10.12 13.48 -2.49
C PRO A 53 -10.17 14.76 -1.66
N GLU A 54 -10.30 14.65 -0.33
CA GLU A 54 -10.28 15.81 0.57
C GLU A 54 -8.87 16.35 0.88
N GLY A 55 -7.81 15.80 0.24
CA GLY A 55 -6.42 16.23 0.42
C GLY A 55 -5.75 15.72 1.70
N GLY A 56 -6.25 14.63 2.26
CA GLY A 56 -5.64 13.92 3.37
C GLY A 56 -4.79 12.75 2.90
N GLU A 57 -3.98 12.18 3.81
CA GLU A 57 -3.15 11.00 3.56
C GLU A 57 -3.64 9.81 4.37
N MET A 58 -3.74 8.63 3.75
CA MET A 58 -4.09 7.37 4.40
C MET A 58 -3.30 6.18 3.85
N GLY A 59 -3.30 5.06 4.55
CA GLY A 59 -2.62 3.83 4.14
C GLY A 59 -3.23 3.21 2.88
N ARG A 60 -2.39 2.69 1.98
CA ARG A 60 -2.82 2.11 0.69
C ARG A 60 -3.75 0.92 0.85
N ALA A 61 -3.54 0.05 1.84
CA ALA A 61 -4.41 -1.11 2.08
C ALA A 61 -5.89 -0.72 2.29
N GLN A 62 -6.17 0.38 3.01
CA GLN A 62 -7.54 0.83 3.21
C GLN A 62 -8.12 1.52 1.97
N VAL A 63 -7.26 2.03 1.07
CA VAL A 63 -7.69 2.49 -0.26
C VAL A 63 -8.15 1.32 -1.12
N VAL A 64 -7.38 0.23 -1.19
CA VAL A 64 -7.76 -1.02 -1.87
C VAL A 64 -9.11 -1.54 -1.37
N GLN A 65 -9.32 -1.51 -0.05
CA GLN A 65 -10.57 -1.94 0.56
C GLN A 65 -11.74 -0.99 0.24
N ALA A 66 -11.49 0.33 0.15
CA ALA A 66 -12.48 1.32 -0.28
C ALA A 66 -12.85 1.14 -1.76
N GLU A 67 -11.86 0.89 -2.62
CA GLU A 67 -12.06 0.53 -4.03
C GLU A 67 -12.93 -0.74 -4.15
N ALA A 68 -12.63 -1.77 -3.36
CA ALA A 68 -13.44 -3.00 -3.30
C ALA A 68 -14.90 -2.73 -2.85
N CYS A 69 -15.11 -1.77 -1.94
CA CYS A 69 -16.44 -1.27 -1.57
C CYS A 69 -17.11 -0.45 -2.71
N GLY A 70 -16.34 0.03 -3.69
CA GLY A 70 -16.80 0.97 -4.72
C GLY A 70 -17.11 2.36 -4.19
N ILE A 71 -16.36 2.82 -3.21
CA ILE A 71 -16.48 4.15 -2.60
C ILE A 71 -15.13 4.87 -2.64
N SER A 72 -15.19 6.19 -2.66
CA SER A 72 -13.98 7.01 -2.57
C SER A 72 -13.28 6.81 -1.21
N PRO A 73 -11.94 6.68 -1.18
CA PRO A 73 -11.19 6.62 0.06
C PRO A 73 -11.34 7.93 0.86
N HIS A 74 -11.40 7.80 2.17
CA HIS A 74 -11.57 8.91 3.11
C HIS A 74 -10.72 8.66 4.35
N THR A 75 -10.12 9.71 4.92
CA THR A 75 -9.19 9.59 6.06
C THR A 75 -9.81 8.96 7.31
N ASP A 76 -11.14 9.03 7.48
CA ASP A 76 -11.84 8.30 8.54
C ASP A 76 -11.63 6.77 8.48
N MET A 77 -11.34 6.21 7.30
CA MET A 77 -11.10 4.76 7.13
C MET A 77 -9.77 4.32 7.73
N ASN A 78 -8.80 5.25 7.83
CA ASN A 78 -7.51 5.05 8.49
C ASN A 78 -7.06 6.35 9.17
N PRO A 79 -7.62 6.67 10.35
CA PRO A 79 -7.38 7.94 11.01
C PRO A 79 -5.95 8.13 11.53
N ILE A 80 -5.22 7.03 11.77
CA ILE A 80 -3.84 7.07 12.25
C ILE A 80 -2.95 6.27 11.31
N LEU A 81 -2.01 6.94 10.64
CA LEU A 81 -0.99 6.30 9.82
C LEU A 81 0.40 6.62 10.38
N LEU A 82 1.20 5.59 10.61
CA LEU A 82 2.60 5.69 11.02
C LEU A 82 3.48 5.42 9.81
N LYS A 83 4.36 6.37 9.48
CA LYS A 83 5.35 6.22 8.39
C LYS A 83 6.76 6.16 8.99
N PRO A 84 7.39 4.97 9.04
CA PRO A 84 8.75 4.84 9.56
C PRO A 84 9.73 5.76 8.82
N THR A 85 10.38 6.68 9.54
CA THR A 85 11.39 7.59 8.99
C THR A 85 12.80 7.03 9.17
N ASN A 86 13.00 6.33 10.28
CA ASN A 86 14.21 5.56 10.58
C ASN A 86 13.87 4.39 11.52
N ASP A 87 14.89 3.65 11.97
CA ASP A 87 14.69 2.45 12.81
C ASP A 87 14.08 2.74 14.21
N LYS A 88 14.00 4.01 14.61
CA LYS A 88 13.57 4.43 15.96
C LYS A 88 12.43 5.43 15.99
N SER A 89 12.06 5.98 14.84
CA SER A 89 11.02 7.02 14.74
C SER A 89 10.11 6.86 13.53
N SER A 90 8.88 7.34 13.69
CA SER A 90 7.88 7.38 12.63
C SER A 90 7.24 8.76 12.56
N GLN A 91 6.94 9.22 11.35
CA GLN A 91 6.03 10.33 11.15
C GLN A 91 4.61 9.86 11.46
N VAL A 92 3.92 10.58 12.32
CA VAL A 92 2.51 10.34 12.63
C VAL A 92 1.65 11.22 11.74
N VAL A 93 0.74 10.58 11.02
CA VAL A 93 -0.32 11.23 10.25
C VAL A 93 -1.63 10.97 10.99
N LEU A 94 -2.31 12.02 11.44
CA LEU A 94 -3.57 11.97 12.18
C LEU A 94 -4.68 12.63 11.34
N ASN A 95 -5.76 11.89 11.09
CA ASN A 95 -6.87 12.35 10.26
C ASN A 95 -6.38 12.95 8.93
N GLY A 96 -5.41 12.27 8.30
CA GLY A 96 -4.84 12.65 7.01
C GLY A 96 -3.76 13.75 7.04
N LYS A 97 -3.43 14.32 8.21
CA LYS A 97 -2.45 15.42 8.32
C LYS A 97 -1.23 15.00 9.15
N PRO A 98 0.00 15.32 8.73
CA PRO A 98 1.19 15.05 9.54
C PRO A 98 1.18 15.93 10.81
N VAL A 99 1.35 15.28 11.96
CA VAL A 99 1.39 15.97 13.28
C VAL A 99 2.78 15.96 13.91
N GLY A 100 3.77 15.39 13.24
CA GLY A 100 5.17 15.38 13.65
C GLY A 100 5.80 14.00 13.62
N ASN A 101 7.09 13.96 13.96
CA ASN A 101 7.86 12.73 14.12
C ASN A 101 7.88 12.33 15.59
N MET A 102 7.62 11.06 15.87
CA MET A 102 7.65 10.50 17.21
C MET A 102 8.60 9.30 17.28
N SER A 103 9.40 9.21 18.34
CA SER A 103 10.14 7.99 18.60
C SER A 103 9.19 6.87 19.02
N ALA A 104 9.56 5.62 18.78
CA ALA A 104 8.80 4.46 19.26
C ALA A 104 8.61 4.52 20.79
N LYS A 105 9.65 5.00 21.53
CA LYS A 105 9.59 5.18 22.99
C LYS A 105 8.54 6.22 23.39
N ASP A 106 8.46 7.34 22.71
CA ASP A 106 7.48 8.40 23.00
C ASP A 106 6.08 7.95 22.58
N TYR A 107 5.94 7.37 21.39
CA TYR A 107 4.67 6.86 20.89
C TYR A 107 4.05 5.77 21.78
N PHE A 108 4.87 4.83 22.28
CA PHE A 108 4.42 3.76 23.17
C PHE A 108 4.51 4.13 24.65
N GLY A 109 5.28 5.17 25.02
CA GLY A 109 5.61 5.51 26.41
C GLY A 109 4.63 6.46 27.10
N ILE A 110 3.95 7.33 26.35
CA ILE A 110 3.06 8.35 26.92
C ILE A 110 1.61 7.83 26.89
N GLN A 111 1.14 7.33 28.03
CA GLN A 111 -0.21 6.74 28.16
C GLN A 111 -1.32 7.71 27.74
N ASN A 112 -1.24 8.98 28.09
CA ASN A 112 -2.22 9.99 27.73
C ASN A 112 -2.35 10.20 26.21
N GLN A 113 -1.25 10.06 25.46
CA GLN A 113 -1.25 10.24 24.00
C GLN A 113 -1.98 9.10 23.28
N LYS A 114 -1.82 7.86 23.75
CA LYS A 114 -2.57 6.71 23.20
C LYS A 114 -4.07 6.82 23.44
N GLU A 115 -4.48 7.36 24.59
CA GLU A 115 -5.89 7.62 24.89
C GLU A 115 -6.48 8.66 23.94
N GLU A 116 -5.76 9.74 23.65
CA GLU A 116 -6.21 10.76 22.68
C GLU A 116 -6.30 10.18 21.26
N LEU A 117 -5.29 9.43 20.82
CA LEU A 117 -5.33 8.76 19.52
C LEU A 117 -6.50 7.76 19.42
N PHE A 118 -6.79 7.04 20.50
CA PHE A 118 -7.94 6.13 20.53
C PHE A 118 -9.28 6.86 20.46
N LYS A 119 -9.40 8.02 21.13
CA LYS A 119 -10.60 8.87 21.00
C LYS A 119 -10.81 9.34 19.57
N GLU A 120 -9.73 9.76 18.89
CA GLU A 120 -9.79 10.15 17.48
C GLU A 120 -10.19 8.97 16.58
N ALA A 121 -9.66 7.76 16.82
CA ALA A 121 -10.05 6.57 16.08
C ALA A 121 -11.53 6.22 16.28
N ILE A 122 -12.04 6.31 17.50
CA ILE A 122 -13.49 6.10 17.78
C ILE A 122 -14.33 7.17 17.10
N ALA A 123 -13.90 8.44 17.11
CA ALA A 123 -14.63 9.51 16.46
C ALA A 123 -14.71 9.30 14.94
N ALA A 124 -13.61 8.90 14.30
CA ALA A 124 -13.57 8.54 12.88
C ALA A 124 -14.49 7.34 12.57
N PHE A 125 -14.41 6.27 13.37
CA PHE A 125 -15.30 5.12 13.25
C PHE A 125 -16.79 5.53 13.31
N LYS A 126 -17.17 6.38 14.26
CA LYS A 126 -18.56 6.84 14.41
C LYS A 126 -19.03 7.67 13.22
N ARG A 127 -18.15 8.49 12.61
CA ARG A 127 -18.47 9.23 11.39
C ARG A 127 -18.70 8.28 10.19
N LEU A 128 -17.95 7.19 10.09
CA LEU A 128 -18.17 6.14 9.07
C LEU A 128 -19.46 5.37 9.32
N GLU A 129 -19.67 4.89 10.57
CA GLU A 129 -20.85 4.10 10.94
C GLU A 129 -22.16 4.85 10.68
N ALA A 130 -22.14 6.18 10.75
CA ALA A 130 -23.31 7.01 10.45
C ALA A 130 -23.66 7.03 8.94
N ARG A 131 -22.70 6.68 8.06
CA ARG A 131 -22.85 6.79 6.60
C ARG A 131 -22.92 5.41 5.91
N TYR A 132 -22.27 4.40 6.49
CA TYR A 132 -22.03 3.10 5.86
C TYR A 132 -22.45 1.94 6.73
N THR A 133 -22.85 0.83 6.11
CA THR A 133 -23.18 -0.42 6.79
C THR A 133 -22.97 -1.64 5.88
N PRO A 134 -22.26 -2.70 6.39
CA PRO A 134 -21.50 -2.75 7.62
C PRO A 134 -20.17 -2.01 7.54
N ILE A 135 -19.57 -1.68 8.69
CA ILE A 135 -18.15 -1.32 8.73
C ILE A 135 -17.33 -2.61 8.84
N VAL A 136 -16.35 -2.76 7.97
CA VAL A 136 -15.44 -3.91 7.90
C VAL A 136 -14.10 -3.49 8.50
N LEU A 137 -13.85 -3.91 9.76
CA LEU A 137 -12.67 -3.52 10.51
C LEU A 137 -11.51 -4.49 10.28
N GLU A 138 -10.30 -3.96 10.31
CA GLU A 138 -9.06 -4.73 10.24
C GLU A 138 -8.20 -4.49 11.48
N GLY A 139 -7.71 -5.59 12.08
CA GLY A 139 -6.69 -5.55 13.13
C GLY A 139 -5.27 -5.39 12.58
N ALA A 140 -4.31 -5.16 13.48
CA ALA A 140 -2.89 -5.06 13.16
C ALA A 140 -2.07 -6.16 13.83
N GLY A 141 -1.13 -6.78 13.10
CA GLY A 141 -0.25 -7.81 13.65
C GLY A 141 -1.02 -8.99 14.25
N SER A 142 -0.60 -9.42 15.44
CA SER A 142 -1.21 -10.48 16.24
C SER A 142 -1.98 -9.93 17.45
N ILE A 143 -3.16 -10.47 17.74
CA ILE A 143 -3.89 -10.14 18.97
C ILE A 143 -3.34 -10.84 20.22
N SER A 144 -2.33 -11.70 20.07
CA SER A 144 -1.66 -12.40 21.16
C SER A 144 -0.42 -11.68 21.71
N GLU A 145 -0.11 -10.48 21.22
CA GLU A 145 0.99 -9.64 21.69
C GLU A 145 0.67 -9.03 23.07
N LEU A 146 0.82 -9.84 24.14
CA LEU A 146 0.43 -9.46 25.51
C LEU A 146 1.16 -8.22 26.03
N ASN A 147 2.42 -8.03 25.64
CA ASN A 147 3.24 -6.86 25.98
C ASN A 147 2.73 -5.55 25.37
N LEU A 148 1.92 -5.61 24.31
CA LEU A 148 1.32 -4.47 23.62
C LEU A 148 -0.16 -4.25 23.96
N ARG A 149 -0.83 -5.23 24.55
CA ARG A 149 -2.30 -5.28 24.75
C ARG A 149 -2.91 -3.99 25.30
N ASP A 150 -2.36 -3.49 26.39
CA ASP A 150 -2.93 -2.32 27.09
C ASP A 150 -2.65 -0.99 26.34
N ARG A 151 -1.80 -1.04 25.33
CA ARG A 151 -1.43 0.09 24.45
C ARG A 151 -1.97 -0.05 23.03
N ASP A 152 -2.55 -1.21 22.74
CA ASP A 152 -3.13 -1.50 21.41
C ASP A 152 -4.47 -0.77 21.27
N ILE A 153 -4.57 0.04 20.22
CA ILE A 153 -5.77 0.79 19.87
C ILE A 153 -6.45 0.23 18.61
N THR A 154 -5.90 -0.85 18.03
CA THR A 154 -6.30 -1.33 16.71
C THR A 154 -7.07 -2.65 16.76
N ASN A 155 -6.71 -3.54 17.70
CA ASN A 155 -7.26 -4.88 17.78
C ASN A 155 -8.48 -4.98 18.74
N MET A 156 -8.40 -5.81 19.77
CA MET A 156 -9.57 -6.15 20.60
C MET A 156 -10.18 -4.95 21.33
N ARG A 157 -9.37 -3.96 21.68
CA ARG A 157 -9.88 -2.70 22.25
C ARG A 157 -10.83 -1.98 21.28
N MET A 158 -10.45 -1.92 19.99
CA MET A 158 -11.30 -1.34 18.95
C MET A 158 -12.51 -2.22 18.67
N ALA A 159 -12.35 -3.56 18.66
CA ALA A 159 -13.46 -4.50 18.52
C ALA A 159 -14.55 -4.29 19.59
N ILE A 160 -14.14 -4.12 20.87
CA ILE A 160 -15.05 -3.84 21.99
C ILE A 160 -15.76 -2.49 21.77
N ALA A 161 -15.02 -1.44 21.45
CA ALA A 161 -15.57 -0.10 21.27
C ALA A 161 -16.56 -0.02 20.09
N ALA A 162 -16.31 -0.79 19.03
CA ALA A 162 -17.18 -0.89 17.85
C ALA A 162 -18.35 -1.88 18.03
N GLY A 163 -18.35 -2.72 19.07
CA GLY A 163 -19.28 -3.82 19.20
C GLY A 163 -19.19 -4.83 18.05
N ALA A 164 -18.00 -5.02 17.50
CA ALA A 164 -17.77 -5.76 16.27
C ALA A 164 -17.83 -7.28 16.48
N SER A 165 -18.48 -8.00 15.56
CA SER A 165 -18.36 -9.45 15.45
C SER A 165 -16.99 -9.79 14.90
N THR A 166 -16.12 -10.45 15.69
CA THR A 166 -14.70 -10.61 15.40
C THR A 166 -14.40 -12.02 14.89
N TYR A 167 -13.57 -12.12 13.84
CA TYR A 167 -13.11 -13.37 13.22
C TYR A 167 -11.59 -13.42 13.24
N LEU A 168 -11.03 -14.55 13.69
CA LEU A 168 -9.60 -14.79 13.76
C LEU A 168 -9.10 -15.38 12.44
N VAL A 169 -8.18 -14.71 11.77
CA VAL A 169 -7.51 -15.19 10.57
C VAL A 169 -6.19 -15.86 10.97
N ALA A 170 -6.00 -17.11 10.56
CA ALA A 170 -4.80 -17.90 10.87
C ALA A 170 -4.16 -18.42 9.58
N ASP A 171 -2.85 -18.21 9.45
CA ASP A 171 -2.02 -18.71 8.34
C ASP A 171 -1.63 -20.16 8.61
N ILE A 172 -2.05 -21.10 7.74
CA ILE A 172 -1.68 -22.51 7.85
C ILE A 172 -0.38 -22.86 7.11
N ASP A 173 0.03 -22.06 6.13
CA ASP A 173 1.18 -22.32 5.28
C ASP A 173 2.51 -22.35 6.06
N ARG A 174 2.57 -21.58 7.15
CA ARG A 174 3.74 -21.54 8.05
C ARG A 174 3.83 -22.73 9.01
N GLY A 175 2.80 -23.57 9.08
CA GLY A 175 2.70 -24.67 10.05
C GLY A 175 2.27 -24.20 11.45
N GLY A 176 1.91 -25.17 12.32
CA GLY A 176 1.57 -24.90 13.71
C GLY A 176 0.23 -24.18 13.94
N VAL A 177 -0.70 -24.24 13.00
CA VAL A 177 -1.98 -23.50 13.05
C VAL A 177 -2.81 -23.83 14.29
N PHE A 178 -2.82 -25.07 14.76
CA PHE A 178 -3.53 -25.47 15.99
C PHE A 178 -3.01 -24.73 17.21
N GLY A 179 -1.68 -24.71 17.38
CA GLY A 179 -1.02 -24.00 18.48
C GLY A 179 -1.26 -22.50 18.42
N SER A 180 -1.16 -21.89 17.23
CA SER A 180 -1.35 -20.44 17.06
C SER A 180 -2.81 -20.02 17.31
N VAL A 181 -3.79 -20.76 16.82
CA VAL A 181 -5.23 -20.48 17.04
C VAL A 181 -5.58 -20.70 18.51
N TYR A 182 -5.25 -21.87 19.07
CA TYR A 182 -5.55 -22.19 20.47
C TYR A 182 -4.88 -21.20 21.41
N GLY A 183 -3.58 -20.94 21.26
CA GLY A 183 -2.84 -20.01 22.10
C GLY A 183 -3.39 -18.60 22.02
N THR A 184 -3.69 -18.12 20.81
CA THR A 184 -4.27 -16.78 20.62
C THR A 184 -5.60 -16.65 21.37
N ILE A 185 -6.52 -17.61 21.21
CA ILE A 185 -7.86 -17.57 21.84
C ILE A 185 -7.77 -17.77 23.36
N ALA A 186 -6.88 -18.64 23.84
CA ALA A 186 -6.67 -18.88 25.26
C ALA A 186 -6.11 -17.66 26.02
N LEU A 187 -5.38 -16.78 25.34
CA LEU A 187 -4.82 -15.56 25.91
C LEU A 187 -5.82 -14.39 25.96
N LEU A 188 -6.99 -14.49 25.30
CA LEU A 188 -7.99 -13.43 25.31
C LEU A 188 -8.66 -13.30 26.68
N ARG A 189 -8.97 -12.07 27.06
CA ARG A 189 -9.83 -11.78 28.23
C ARG A 189 -11.27 -12.23 27.94
N PRO A 190 -12.08 -12.52 28.98
CA PRO A 190 -13.45 -12.98 28.78
C PRO A 190 -14.31 -12.10 27.86
N GLU A 191 -14.20 -10.76 28.02
CA GLU A 191 -14.90 -9.77 27.20
C GLU A 191 -14.44 -9.74 25.75
N GLU A 192 -13.14 -9.94 25.49
CA GLU A 192 -12.55 -10.05 24.15
C GLU A 192 -13.00 -11.36 23.48
N ARG A 193 -12.95 -12.47 24.24
CA ARG A 193 -13.36 -13.79 23.76
C ARG A 193 -14.85 -13.84 23.40
N ALA A 194 -15.69 -13.11 24.11
CA ALA A 194 -17.14 -13.03 23.82
C ALA A 194 -17.45 -12.43 22.43
N LEU A 195 -16.55 -11.58 21.89
CA LEU A 195 -16.66 -11.02 20.55
C LEU A 195 -16.19 -11.99 19.45
N MET A 196 -15.40 -13.01 19.79
CA MET A 196 -14.86 -13.95 18.82
C MET A 196 -15.95 -14.89 18.32
N LYS A 197 -16.29 -14.81 17.04
CA LYS A 197 -17.41 -15.54 16.42
C LYS A 197 -16.96 -16.68 15.51
N GLY A 198 -15.74 -16.66 15.02
CA GLY A 198 -15.25 -17.71 14.13
C GLY A 198 -13.75 -17.60 13.86
N VAL A 199 -13.21 -18.67 13.30
CA VAL A 199 -11.84 -18.76 12.80
C VAL A 199 -11.89 -18.96 11.30
N ILE A 200 -11.04 -18.26 10.56
CA ILE A 200 -10.79 -18.45 9.13
C ILE A 200 -9.36 -18.95 8.98
N ILE A 201 -9.22 -20.15 8.48
CA ILE A 201 -7.91 -20.72 8.10
C ILE A 201 -7.59 -20.21 6.69
N ASN A 202 -6.47 -19.56 6.53
CA ASN A 202 -6.06 -18.96 5.27
C ASN A 202 -4.81 -19.61 4.71
N LYS A 203 -4.58 -19.44 3.40
CA LYS A 203 -3.43 -19.96 2.67
C LYS A 203 -3.31 -21.49 2.70
N PHE A 204 -4.44 -22.17 2.65
CA PHE A 204 -4.47 -23.64 2.65
C PHE A 204 -3.96 -24.18 1.31
N ARG A 205 -3.01 -25.13 1.36
CA ARG A 205 -2.49 -25.79 0.16
C ARG A 205 -3.02 -27.22 0.07
N GLY A 206 -3.53 -27.57 -1.09
CA GLY A 206 -4.07 -28.90 -1.37
C GLY A 206 -5.59 -28.97 -1.19
N ASP A 207 -6.10 -30.16 -0.92
CA ASP A 207 -7.54 -30.44 -0.80
C ASP A 207 -8.06 -30.03 0.58
N ALA A 208 -8.89 -29.00 0.63
CA ALA A 208 -9.46 -28.48 1.87
C ALA A 208 -10.36 -29.50 2.62
N SER A 209 -10.88 -30.54 1.93
CA SER A 209 -11.66 -31.59 2.57
C SER A 209 -10.85 -32.40 3.57
N LEU A 210 -9.53 -32.46 3.42
CA LEU A 210 -8.61 -33.11 4.36
C LEU A 210 -8.50 -32.37 5.70
N PHE A 211 -9.02 -31.15 5.81
CA PHE A 211 -8.99 -30.35 7.04
C PHE A 211 -10.29 -30.38 7.84
N GLU A 212 -11.28 -31.22 7.48
CA GLU A 212 -12.56 -31.30 8.20
C GLU A 212 -12.39 -31.80 9.65
N GLU A 213 -11.52 -32.79 9.88
CA GLU A 213 -11.15 -33.19 11.24
C GLU A 213 -10.48 -32.05 12.00
N GLY A 214 -9.63 -31.28 11.32
CA GLY A 214 -8.97 -30.09 11.88
C GLY A 214 -9.96 -29.00 12.31
N ARG A 215 -11.02 -28.77 11.55
CA ARG A 215 -12.12 -27.85 11.93
C ARG A 215 -12.79 -28.31 13.23
N SER A 216 -13.09 -29.60 13.33
CA SER A 216 -13.73 -30.21 14.49
C SER A 216 -12.86 -30.10 15.74
N LEU A 217 -11.57 -30.44 15.63
CA LEU A 217 -10.59 -30.35 16.71
C LEU A 217 -10.39 -28.89 17.19
N LEU A 218 -10.28 -27.92 16.29
CA LEU A 218 -10.17 -26.51 16.67
C LEU A 218 -11.40 -26.03 17.42
N LYS A 219 -12.60 -26.44 16.99
CA LYS A 219 -13.85 -26.11 17.67
C LYS A 219 -13.92 -26.75 19.06
N GLU A 220 -13.50 -28.02 19.21
CA GLU A 220 -13.43 -28.70 20.50
C GLU A 220 -12.46 -27.99 21.46
N LEU A 221 -11.26 -27.67 20.99
CA LEU A 221 -10.22 -27.03 21.79
C LEU A 221 -10.57 -25.60 22.22
N THR A 222 -11.22 -24.84 21.35
CA THR A 222 -11.42 -23.40 21.54
C THR A 222 -12.85 -23.01 21.90
N GLY A 223 -13.83 -23.85 21.59
CA GLY A 223 -15.27 -23.52 21.63
C GLY A 223 -15.73 -22.60 20.50
N ILE A 224 -14.86 -22.25 19.54
CA ILE A 224 -15.13 -21.30 18.45
C ILE A 224 -15.08 -22.07 17.11
N PRO A 225 -16.11 -21.95 16.24
CA PRO A 225 -16.15 -22.69 14.99
C PRO A 225 -15.11 -22.15 13.96
N VAL A 226 -14.59 -23.05 13.14
CA VAL A 226 -13.88 -22.69 11.91
C VAL A 226 -14.91 -22.46 10.81
N VAL A 227 -15.10 -21.20 10.44
CA VAL A 227 -16.13 -20.75 9.50
C VAL A 227 -15.65 -20.70 8.06
N GLY A 228 -14.35 -20.87 7.82
CA GLY A 228 -13.80 -20.90 6.47
C GLY A 228 -12.41 -21.51 6.43
N VAL A 229 -12.10 -22.14 5.29
CA VAL A 229 -10.74 -22.59 4.92
C VAL A 229 -10.48 -22.10 3.51
N ILE A 230 -9.70 -21.03 3.40
CA ILE A 230 -9.45 -20.35 2.14
C ILE A 230 -8.18 -20.93 1.51
N PRO A 231 -8.24 -21.42 0.27
CA PRO A 231 -7.09 -21.97 -0.41
C PRO A 231 -6.06 -20.89 -0.74
N TRP A 232 -4.80 -21.30 -0.92
CA TRP A 232 -3.78 -20.48 -1.52
C TRP A 232 -4.15 -20.20 -2.99
N PHE A 233 -4.10 -18.93 -3.37
CA PHE A 233 -4.34 -18.50 -4.76
C PHE A 233 -3.14 -17.72 -5.31
N ARG A 234 -2.94 -17.75 -6.63
CA ARG A 234 -1.88 -17.02 -7.34
C ARG A 234 -2.39 -16.19 -8.51
N ASP A 235 -3.59 -16.48 -8.95
CA ASP A 235 -4.27 -15.91 -10.11
C ASP A 235 -5.12 -14.67 -9.78
N ILE A 236 -5.25 -14.36 -8.48
CA ILE A 236 -5.90 -13.13 -8.00
C ILE A 236 -4.81 -12.17 -7.51
N LYS A 237 -4.79 -10.98 -8.11
CA LYS A 237 -3.79 -9.95 -7.83
C LYS A 237 -4.42 -8.81 -7.06
N ILE A 238 -4.05 -8.67 -5.81
CA ILE A 238 -4.43 -7.56 -4.93
C ILE A 238 -3.16 -6.84 -4.53
N GLU A 239 -3.17 -5.53 -4.59
CA GLU A 239 -2.03 -4.70 -4.18
C GLU A 239 -1.60 -5.03 -2.75
N GLU A 240 -0.29 -5.24 -2.57
CA GLU A 240 0.28 -5.62 -1.28
C GLU A 240 0.60 -4.39 -0.42
N GLU A 241 0.48 -4.55 0.89
CA GLU A 241 0.73 -3.47 1.84
C GLU A 241 2.21 -3.33 2.21
N ASP A 242 2.90 -4.46 2.37
CA ASP A 242 4.25 -4.53 2.91
C ASP A 242 5.33 -4.76 1.85
N SER A 243 6.41 -3.97 1.94
CA SER A 243 7.61 -4.13 1.10
C SER A 243 8.37 -5.45 1.32
N VAL A 244 8.07 -6.19 2.40
CA VAL A 244 8.64 -7.52 2.64
C VAL A 244 8.32 -8.50 1.51
N ALA A 245 7.18 -8.33 0.85
CA ALA A 245 6.81 -9.11 -0.33
C ALA A 245 7.77 -8.87 -1.52
N LEU A 246 8.44 -7.72 -1.59
CA LEU A 246 9.37 -7.40 -2.68
C LEU A 246 10.64 -8.27 -2.64
N ASP A 247 11.11 -8.63 -1.44
CA ASP A 247 12.26 -9.54 -1.26
C ASP A 247 11.99 -10.95 -1.78
N MET A 248 10.70 -11.32 -1.92
CA MET A 248 10.26 -12.62 -2.43
C MET A 248 10.03 -12.63 -3.95
N LYS A 249 10.04 -11.48 -4.61
CA LYS A 249 9.85 -11.35 -6.07
C LYS A 249 11.16 -11.65 -6.81
N ASN A 250 11.46 -12.92 -7.00
CA ASN A 250 12.63 -13.41 -7.77
C ASN A 250 12.40 -13.30 -9.28
N ASN A 251 12.14 -12.10 -9.79
CA ASN A 251 12.11 -11.87 -11.22
C ASN A 251 13.51 -11.41 -11.68
N THR A 252 14.03 -12.03 -12.72
CA THR A 252 15.27 -11.67 -13.38
C THR A 252 14.97 -11.29 -14.82
N TYR A 253 15.97 -10.82 -15.54
CA TYR A 253 15.88 -10.51 -16.97
C TYR A 253 15.16 -11.63 -17.77
N LYS A 254 14.27 -11.25 -18.70
CA LYS A 254 13.54 -12.15 -19.61
C LYS A 254 13.64 -11.66 -21.03
N ASP A 255 14.07 -12.56 -21.95
CA ASP A 255 14.06 -12.27 -23.38
C ASP A 255 12.63 -12.04 -23.89
N GLY A 256 12.48 -11.19 -24.90
CA GLY A 256 11.20 -10.87 -25.56
C GLY A 256 10.27 -9.95 -24.75
N LYS A 257 10.75 -9.40 -23.63
CA LYS A 257 10.02 -8.43 -22.82
C LYS A 257 10.85 -7.16 -22.58
N ILE A 258 10.17 -6.07 -22.28
CA ILE A 258 10.82 -4.84 -21.81
C ILE A 258 11.19 -5.05 -20.35
N ASN A 259 12.48 -5.16 -20.08
CA ASN A 259 13.01 -5.43 -18.75
C ASN A 259 13.15 -4.14 -17.94
N VAL A 260 12.45 -4.06 -16.84
CA VAL A 260 12.34 -2.87 -16.00
C VAL A 260 13.00 -3.12 -14.65
N ALA A 261 14.19 -2.54 -14.44
CA ALA A 261 14.87 -2.58 -13.14
C ALA A 261 14.32 -1.48 -12.23
N ILE A 262 13.62 -1.85 -11.17
CA ILE A 262 13.16 -0.96 -10.13
C ILE A 262 14.23 -0.96 -9.03
N ILE A 263 14.81 0.21 -8.75
CA ILE A 263 15.89 0.33 -7.76
C ILE A 263 15.32 0.11 -6.35
N LEU A 264 15.85 -0.88 -5.65
CA LEU A 264 15.41 -1.23 -4.29
C LEU A 264 16.02 -0.24 -3.29
N LEU A 265 15.22 0.72 -2.82
CA LEU A 265 15.63 1.70 -1.81
C LEU A 265 15.34 1.16 -0.40
N LYS A 266 16.18 1.52 0.57
CA LYS A 266 16.00 1.12 1.97
C LYS A 266 14.69 1.68 2.55
N ARG A 267 14.29 2.89 2.12
CA ARG A 267 13.07 3.57 2.58
C ARG A 267 12.10 3.83 1.41
N MET A 268 12.04 2.86 0.51
CA MET A 268 11.11 2.93 -0.63
C MET A 268 9.69 3.17 -0.15
N SER A 269 9.00 4.10 -0.79
CA SER A 269 7.61 4.42 -0.54
C SER A 269 6.79 4.26 -1.81
N ASN A 270 5.50 3.94 -1.65
CA ASN A 270 4.55 3.82 -2.75
C ASN A 270 5.01 2.86 -3.86
N PHE A 271 5.55 1.70 -3.47
CA PHE A 271 6.02 0.70 -4.43
C PHE A 271 4.87 0.14 -5.30
N THR A 272 3.62 0.29 -4.86
CA THR A 272 2.43 -0.05 -5.67
C THR A 272 2.31 0.76 -6.96
N ASP A 273 3.05 1.87 -7.13
CA ASP A 273 3.16 2.58 -8.41
C ASP A 273 3.63 1.67 -9.56
N PHE A 274 4.30 0.55 -9.24
CA PHE A 274 4.90 -0.35 -10.24
C PHE A 274 4.11 -1.64 -10.45
N ASP A 275 3.06 -1.89 -9.68
CA ASP A 275 2.26 -3.12 -9.79
C ASP A 275 1.61 -3.27 -11.17
N VAL A 276 1.22 -2.17 -11.79
CA VAL A 276 0.68 -2.17 -13.16
C VAL A 276 1.63 -2.78 -14.17
N LEU A 277 2.95 -2.60 -14.01
CA LEU A 277 3.97 -3.19 -14.90
C LEU A 277 4.04 -4.71 -14.80
N GLU A 278 3.66 -5.29 -13.66
CA GLU A 278 3.58 -6.76 -13.51
C GLU A 278 2.38 -7.35 -14.25
N MET A 279 1.34 -6.53 -14.45
CA MET A 279 0.08 -6.94 -15.07
C MET A 279 0.06 -6.70 -16.58
N ASP A 280 0.82 -5.72 -17.06
CA ASP A 280 0.96 -5.45 -18.50
C ASP A 280 1.96 -6.46 -19.12
N PRO A 281 1.50 -7.31 -20.05
CA PRO A 281 2.32 -8.38 -20.61
C PRO A 281 3.56 -7.92 -21.38
N ARG A 282 3.66 -6.65 -21.74
CA ARG A 282 4.82 -6.07 -22.43
C ARG A 282 6.06 -5.99 -21.54
N PHE A 283 5.86 -5.82 -20.22
CA PHE A 283 6.94 -5.54 -19.27
C PHE A 283 7.34 -6.77 -18.45
N ASN A 284 8.57 -6.73 -17.96
CA ASN A 284 9.11 -7.64 -16.94
C ASN A 284 9.78 -6.81 -15.85
N PRO A 285 9.02 -6.31 -14.85
CA PRO A 285 9.59 -5.57 -13.74
C PRO A 285 10.28 -6.50 -12.74
N TYR A 286 11.39 -6.03 -12.18
CA TYR A 286 12.08 -6.68 -11.07
C TYR A 286 12.77 -5.66 -10.17
N TYR A 287 12.79 -5.93 -8.87
CA TYR A 287 13.43 -5.08 -7.88
C TYR A 287 14.87 -5.53 -7.68
N THR A 288 15.83 -4.59 -7.79
CA THR A 288 17.23 -4.95 -7.72
C THR A 288 18.15 -3.85 -7.21
N ASN A 289 19.24 -4.25 -6.56
CA ASN A 289 20.41 -3.45 -6.26
C ASN A 289 21.69 -4.04 -6.89
N ASN A 290 21.52 -5.06 -7.76
CA ASN A 290 22.64 -5.66 -8.50
C ASN A 290 22.98 -4.82 -9.71
N ILE A 291 24.24 -4.35 -9.77
CA ILE A 291 24.74 -3.48 -10.85
C ILE A 291 24.62 -4.17 -12.22
N ASP A 292 24.92 -5.46 -12.32
CA ASP A 292 24.86 -6.19 -13.58
C ASP A 292 23.42 -6.28 -14.13
N GLU A 293 22.44 -6.42 -13.24
CA GLU A 293 21.01 -6.43 -13.60
C GLU A 293 20.52 -5.06 -14.01
N ILE A 294 20.97 -4.01 -13.32
CA ILE A 294 20.67 -2.62 -13.68
C ILE A 294 21.21 -2.28 -15.08
N GLU A 295 22.45 -2.68 -15.39
CA GLU A 295 23.08 -2.40 -16.68
C GLU A 295 22.46 -3.22 -17.83
N LYS A 296 21.87 -4.40 -17.55
CA LYS A 296 21.14 -5.20 -18.54
C LYS A 296 19.74 -4.70 -18.82
N ALA A 297 19.09 -4.00 -17.88
CA ALA A 297 17.72 -3.53 -18.01
C ALA A 297 17.54 -2.63 -19.24
N ASP A 298 16.33 -2.55 -19.74
CA ASP A 298 15.90 -1.64 -20.79
C ASP A 298 15.46 -0.29 -20.21
N ILE A 299 14.79 -0.36 -19.06
CA ILE A 299 14.27 0.78 -18.31
C ILE A 299 14.73 0.66 -16.84
N ILE A 300 15.16 1.77 -16.27
CA ILE A 300 15.50 1.89 -14.86
C ILE A 300 14.47 2.84 -14.22
N LEU A 301 13.79 2.37 -13.18
CA LEU A 301 12.84 3.16 -12.40
C LEU A 301 13.43 3.49 -11.03
N LEU A 302 13.45 4.77 -10.70
CA LEU A 302 13.78 5.31 -9.39
C LEU A 302 12.48 5.56 -8.63
N PRO A 303 12.17 4.78 -7.59
CA PRO A 303 10.92 4.90 -6.85
C PRO A 303 10.89 6.09 -5.89
N GLY A 304 9.73 6.33 -5.29
CA GLY A 304 9.57 7.21 -4.15
C GLY A 304 10.39 6.76 -2.94
N SER A 305 10.78 7.72 -2.12
CA SER A 305 11.53 7.48 -0.89
C SER A 305 10.97 8.30 0.27
N LYS A 306 10.91 7.71 1.47
CA LYS A 306 10.58 8.44 2.70
C LYS A 306 11.77 9.21 3.27
N ASN A 307 12.99 8.89 2.84
CA ASN A 307 14.21 9.60 3.22
C ASN A 307 15.16 9.66 2.02
N THR A 308 14.88 10.61 1.15
CA THR A 308 15.48 10.73 -0.18
C THR A 308 16.99 10.95 -0.12
N LEU A 309 17.46 11.82 0.80
CA LEU A 309 18.89 12.11 0.92
C LEU A 309 19.68 10.89 1.41
N SER A 310 19.16 10.16 2.39
CA SER A 310 19.80 8.96 2.95
C SER A 310 19.85 7.82 1.93
N ASP A 311 18.75 7.59 1.19
CA ASP A 311 18.71 6.57 0.16
C ASP A 311 19.67 6.90 -0.99
N LEU A 312 19.72 8.16 -1.46
CA LEU A 312 20.68 8.60 -2.48
C LEU A 312 22.14 8.44 -2.01
N GLN A 313 22.42 8.76 -0.73
CA GLN A 313 23.74 8.52 -0.14
C GLN A 313 24.13 7.04 -0.21
N SER A 314 23.18 6.15 0.10
CA SER A 314 23.39 4.70 0.02
C SER A 314 23.65 4.24 -1.42
N LEU A 315 22.87 4.72 -2.40
CA LEU A 315 23.08 4.42 -3.82
C LEU A 315 24.46 4.88 -4.32
N ARG A 316 24.93 6.03 -3.84
CA ARG A 316 26.27 6.54 -4.17
C ARG A 316 27.38 5.70 -3.53
N ALA A 317 27.23 5.35 -2.26
CA ALA A 317 28.21 4.54 -1.53
C ALA A 317 28.39 3.14 -2.12
N ASN A 318 27.30 2.55 -2.63
CA ASN A 318 27.30 1.19 -3.19
C ASN A 318 27.56 1.14 -4.70
N GLY A 319 27.85 2.28 -5.35
CA GLY A 319 28.14 2.36 -6.78
C GLY A 319 26.92 2.29 -7.70
N ILE A 320 25.71 2.09 -7.16
CA ILE A 320 24.46 1.99 -7.93
C ILE A 320 24.16 3.30 -8.66
N ALA A 321 24.38 4.46 -8.01
CA ALA A 321 24.21 5.76 -8.66
C ALA A 321 25.04 5.88 -9.94
N MET A 322 26.27 5.39 -9.93
CA MET A 322 27.14 5.40 -11.12
C MET A 322 26.69 4.40 -12.18
N ALA A 323 26.13 3.24 -11.78
CA ALA A 323 25.56 2.27 -12.71
C ALA A 323 24.35 2.87 -13.46
N ILE A 324 23.46 3.55 -12.76
CA ILE A 324 22.30 4.25 -13.35
C ILE A 324 22.77 5.31 -14.37
N ILE A 325 23.78 6.13 -14.01
CA ILE A 325 24.32 7.17 -14.91
C ILE A 325 24.96 6.54 -16.14
N ARG A 326 25.71 5.43 -16.00
CA ARG A 326 26.30 4.70 -17.13
C ARG A 326 25.24 4.10 -18.04
N ALA A 327 24.21 3.48 -17.46
CA ALA A 327 23.10 2.90 -18.22
C ALA A 327 22.37 3.97 -19.03
N HIS A 328 22.09 5.14 -18.44
CA HIS A 328 21.51 6.27 -19.19
C HIS A 328 22.40 6.72 -20.34
N LYS A 329 23.71 6.89 -20.12
CA LYS A 329 24.69 7.24 -21.18
C LYS A 329 24.77 6.17 -22.28
N ALA A 330 24.52 4.91 -21.96
CA ALA A 330 24.43 3.79 -22.89
C ALA A 330 23.08 3.74 -23.66
N GLY A 331 22.17 4.71 -23.42
CA GLY A 331 20.91 4.84 -24.14
C GLY A 331 19.70 4.20 -23.44
N LYS A 332 19.86 3.65 -22.23
CA LYS A 332 18.74 3.09 -21.45
C LYS A 332 17.80 4.19 -20.95
N LYS A 333 16.50 3.84 -20.78
CA LYS A 333 15.54 4.77 -20.17
C LYS A 333 15.77 4.86 -18.66
N VAL A 334 15.72 6.07 -18.10
CA VAL A 334 15.75 6.32 -16.65
C VAL A 334 14.62 7.25 -16.28
N ILE A 335 13.70 6.78 -15.44
CA ILE A 335 12.53 7.51 -15.02
C ILE A 335 12.49 7.57 -13.50
N GLY A 336 12.11 8.72 -12.92
CA GLY A 336 12.01 8.92 -11.49
C GLY A 336 10.61 9.33 -11.06
N ILE A 337 10.10 8.68 -10.00
CA ILE A 337 8.83 9.01 -9.37
C ILE A 337 9.09 9.60 -7.99
N CYS A 338 8.51 10.76 -7.69
CA CYS A 338 8.55 11.45 -6.40
C CYS A 338 10.01 11.60 -5.87
N GLY A 339 10.42 10.89 -4.82
CA GLY A 339 11.81 10.89 -4.35
C GLY A 339 12.82 10.50 -5.43
N GLY A 340 12.48 9.56 -6.30
CA GLY A 340 13.30 9.19 -7.46
C GLY A 340 13.49 10.34 -8.44
N TYR A 341 12.44 11.12 -8.71
CA TYR A 341 12.52 12.33 -9.52
C TYR A 341 13.45 13.36 -8.88
N GLN A 342 13.37 13.56 -7.56
CA GLN A 342 14.28 14.44 -6.82
C GLN A 342 15.73 13.99 -6.96
N MET A 343 16.01 12.69 -6.85
CA MET A 343 17.36 12.11 -7.00
C MET A 343 17.97 12.36 -8.37
N MET A 344 17.15 12.47 -9.44
CA MET A 344 17.63 12.72 -10.81
C MET A 344 18.21 14.11 -11.03
N GLY A 345 17.90 15.08 -10.16
CA GLY A 345 18.42 16.43 -10.23
C GLY A 345 19.94 16.53 -10.03
N VAL A 346 20.45 17.76 -10.07
CA VAL A 346 21.87 18.07 -9.82
C VAL A 346 22.19 18.05 -8.33
N ARG A 347 21.24 18.48 -7.48
CA ARG A 347 21.44 18.62 -6.05
C ARG A 347 20.14 18.50 -5.26
N LEU A 348 20.22 17.86 -4.10
CA LEU A 348 19.18 17.82 -3.08
C LEU A 348 19.69 18.52 -1.82
N GLU A 349 18.82 19.31 -1.17
CA GLU A 349 19.11 20.05 0.04
C GLU A 349 18.03 19.83 1.09
N ASP A 350 18.46 19.69 2.34
CA ASP A 350 17.58 19.60 3.53
C ASP A 350 18.14 20.52 4.63
N PRO A 351 18.03 21.86 4.43
CA PRO A 351 18.61 22.84 5.35
C PRO A 351 17.98 22.82 6.76
N GLU A 352 16.75 22.33 6.85
CA GLU A 352 16.01 22.26 8.12
C GLU A 352 16.08 20.87 8.79
N SER A 353 16.84 19.93 8.22
CA SER A 353 17.00 18.56 8.74
C SER A 353 15.67 17.81 8.91
N ILE A 354 14.76 17.96 7.95
CA ILE A 354 13.42 17.39 7.95
C ILE A 354 13.48 15.86 7.76
N GLU A 355 14.32 15.39 6.82
CA GLU A 355 14.54 13.97 6.55
C GLU A 355 15.67 13.37 7.40
N GLY A 356 16.59 14.21 7.92
CA GLY A 356 17.69 13.73 8.75
C GLY A 356 18.88 14.68 8.83
N ASN A 357 20.09 14.15 9.05
CA ASN A 357 21.28 14.94 9.32
C ASN A 357 22.14 15.25 8.07
N ILE A 358 21.64 15.01 6.87
CA ILE A 358 22.35 15.29 5.63
C ILE A 358 21.86 16.63 5.08
N PRO A 359 22.61 17.73 5.20
CA PRO A 359 22.11 19.07 4.82
C PRO A 359 22.01 19.24 3.31
N ALA A 360 22.82 18.52 2.55
CA ALA A 360 22.78 18.51 1.09
C ALA A 360 23.60 17.35 0.52
N ILE A 361 23.21 16.89 -0.68
CA ILE A 361 23.91 15.84 -1.41
C ILE A 361 23.83 16.12 -2.92
N PRO A 362 24.90 15.83 -3.70
CA PRO A 362 24.81 15.85 -5.15
C PRO A 362 23.81 14.81 -5.64
N GLY A 363 22.89 15.20 -6.55
CA GLY A 363 21.99 14.29 -7.24
C GLY A 363 22.69 13.43 -8.29
N LEU A 364 21.92 12.77 -9.15
CA LEU A 364 22.45 11.97 -10.27
C LEU A 364 22.89 12.84 -11.46
N GLY A 365 22.43 14.11 -11.53
CA GLY A 365 22.75 15.04 -12.59
C GLY A 365 22.17 14.67 -13.96
N LEU A 366 21.04 13.98 -13.96
CA LEU A 366 20.33 13.56 -15.18
C LEU A 366 19.36 14.64 -15.67
N LEU A 367 18.82 15.44 -14.75
CA LEU A 367 17.89 16.54 -15.02
C LEU A 367 18.44 17.87 -14.50
N PRO A 368 18.20 19.01 -15.21
CA PRO A 368 18.76 20.32 -14.86
C PRO A 368 17.96 21.02 -13.76
N GLN A 369 17.91 20.41 -12.57
CA GLN A 369 17.08 20.89 -11.47
C GLN A 369 17.74 20.65 -10.09
N CYS A 370 17.30 21.44 -9.11
CA CYS A 370 17.61 21.25 -7.69
C CYS A 370 16.33 21.09 -6.89
N THR A 371 16.41 20.28 -5.85
CA THR A 371 15.28 20.07 -4.90
C THR A 371 15.70 20.52 -3.51
N VAL A 372 14.83 21.28 -2.83
CA VAL A 372 14.94 21.63 -1.43
C VAL A 372 13.78 20.95 -0.67
N ILE A 373 14.10 20.20 0.38
CA ILE A 373 13.10 19.62 1.27
C ILE A 373 12.55 20.72 2.16
N GLU A 374 11.22 20.86 2.19
CA GLU A 374 10.49 21.89 2.93
C GLU A 374 9.50 21.26 3.91
N GLN A 375 9.09 21.99 4.96
CA GLN A 375 8.16 21.48 5.97
C GLN A 375 6.75 21.31 5.42
N GLU A 376 6.39 22.09 4.42
CA GLU A 376 5.08 22.01 3.80
C GLU A 376 4.96 20.71 2.99
N LYS A 377 3.99 19.89 3.38
CA LYS A 377 3.68 18.64 2.67
C LYS A 377 2.54 18.85 1.70
N ILE A 378 2.79 18.53 0.45
CA ILE A 378 1.76 18.49 -0.59
C ILE A 378 1.10 17.11 -0.53
N THR A 379 -0.24 17.09 -0.42
CA THR A 379 -1.05 15.88 -0.45
C THR A 379 -2.34 16.19 -1.21
N ARG A 380 -2.47 15.68 -2.43
CA ARG A 380 -3.65 15.95 -3.28
C ARG A 380 -3.80 14.92 -4.39
N GLN A 381 -5.02 14.67 -4.81
CA GLN A 381 -5.31 14.01 -6.08
C GLN A 381 -5.25 15.04 -7.21
N SER A 382 -4.90 14.58 -8.41
CA SER A 382 -4.81 15.45 -9.58
C SER A 382 -5.21 14.68 -10.83
N ASP A 383 -6.14 15.25 -11.57
CA ASP A 383 -6.35 14.89 -12.96
C ASP A 383 -5.40 15.74 -13.80
N PHE A 384 -4.80 15.13 -14.83
CA PHE A 384 -3.78 15.79 -15.62
C PHE A 384 -3.71 15.31 -17.07
N ALA A 385 -3.15 16.14 -17.94
CA ALA A 385 -2.74 15.76 -19.28
C ALA A 385 -1.28 15.35 -19.28
N PHE A 386 -0.95 14.16 -19.79
CA PHE A 386 0.42 13.71 -20.00
C PHE A 386 0.98 14.33 -21.29
N LEU A 387 1.83 15.34 -21.15
CA LEU A 387 2.27 16.20 -22.26
C LEU A 387 3.15 15.52 -23.31
N PRO A 388 3.96 14.48 -22.99
CA PRO A 388 4.73 13.76 -24.01
C PRO A 388 3.88 12.95 -24.98
N SER A 389 2.63 12.65 -24.65
CA SER A 389 1.70 11.95 -25.56
C SER A 389 1.03 12.94 -26.52
N SER A 390 0.88 12.54 -27.79
CA SER A 390 0.09 13.30 -28.76
C SER A 390 -1.42 13.23 -28.50
N GLU A 391 -1.88 12.26 -27.72
CA GLU A 391 -3.25 12.11 -27.30
C GLU A 391 -3.41 12.73 -25.92
N ASN A 392 -4.06 13.89 -25.82
CA ASN A 392 -4.49 14.47 -24.55
C ASN A 392 -5.56 13.57 -23.93
N LYS A 393 -5.13 12.57 -23.16
CA LYS A 393 -6.03 11.70 -22.39
C LYS A 393 -6.06 12.21 -20.97
N ASP A 394 -7.23 12.19 -20.37
CA ASP A 394 -7.45 12.46 -18.96
C ASP A 394 -6.73 11.39 -18.12
N CYS A 395 -5.56 11.72 -17.65
CA CYS A 395 -4.77 10.90 -16.74
C CYS A 395 -5.09 11.25 -15.29
N LYS A 396 -4.95 10.26 -14.39
CA LYS A 396 -5.17 10.41 -12.96
C LYS A 396 -3.93 10.05 -12.17
N GLY A 397 -3.74 10.76 -11.07
CA GLY A 397 -2.64 10.50 -10.16
C GLY A 397 -2.81 11.28 -8.86
N TYR A 398 -1.79 11.22 -8.02
CA TYR A 398 -1.79 11.97 -6.76
C TYR A 398 -0.36 12.37 -6.36
N GLU A 399 -0.25 13.45 -5.62
CA GLU A 399 1.02 13.97 -5.11
C GLU A 399 1.08 13.78 -3.59
N ILE A 400 2.20 13.24 -3.10
CA ILE A 400 2.54 13.17 -1.66
C ILE A 400 4.03 13.43 -1.52
N HIS A 401 4.45 14.67 -1.31
CA HIS A 401 5.86 15.01 -1.17
C HIS A 401 6.10 16.25 -0.29
N MET A 402 7.35 16.44 0.14
CA MET A 402 7.80 17.57 0.94
C MET A 402 8.89 18.39 0.25
N GLY A 403 9.26 18.03 -0.98
CA GLY A 403 10.29 18.73 -1.73
C GLY A 403 9.73 19.74 -2.71
N ARG A 404 10.43 20.86 -2.88
CA ARG A 404 10.21 21.81 -3.95
C ARG A 404 11.37 21.75 -4.93
N THR A 405 11.07 21.40 -6.18
CA THR A 405 12.04 21.31 -7.27
C THR A 405 11.98 22.55 -8.14
N THR A 406 13.15 23.11 -8.44
CA THR A 406 13.31 24.29 -9.30
C THR A 406 14.32 24.01 -10.41
N LEU A 407 14.09 24.56 -11.59
CA LEU A 407 15.01 24.47 -12.71
C LEU A 407 16.26 25.31 -12.46
N LEU A 408 17.38 24.86 -13.01
CA LEU A 408 18.68 25.56 -12.92
C LEU A 408 18.92 26.43 -14.13
N GLY A 409 19.35 27.67 -13.88
CA GLY A 409 19.74 28.62 -14.92
C GLY A 409 18.64 28.87 -15.96
N ASP A 410 19.00 28.86 -17.22
CA ASP A 410 18.08 29.07 -18.35
C ASP A 410 17.55 27.75 -18.94
N ALA A 411 17.45 26.68 -18.13
CA ALA A 411 16.90 25.41 -18.59
C ALA A 411 15.45 25.63 -19.07
N PRO A 412 15.05 25.10 -20.23
CA PRO A 412 13.70 25.28 -20.76
C PRO A 412 12.68 24.58 -19.88
N GLU A 413 11.49 25.16 -19.73
CA GLU A 413 10.37 24.48 -19.10
C GLU A 413 9.86 23.34 -20.01
N GLN A 414 9.99 22.12 -19.55
CA GLN A 414 9.55 20.90 -20.25
C GLN A 414 8.82 19.97 -19.28
N PRO A 415 7.61 20.33 -18.85
CA PRO A 415 6.89 19.53 -17.87
C PRO A 415 6.41 18.19 -18.45
N VAL A 416 6.31 17.18 -17.57
CA VAL A 416 5.72 15.88 -17.86
C VAL A 416 4.20 15.97 -17.92
N ALA A 417 3.62 16.72 -16.99
CA ALA A 417 2.18 16.81 -16.83
C ALA A 417 1.70 18.26 -16.73
N ARG A 418 0.47 18.50 -17.21
CA ARG A 418 -0.31 19.71 -16.94
C ARG A 418 -1.57 19.33 -16.19
N LEU A 419 -1.71 19.86 -14.99
CA LEU A 419 -2.84 19.62 -14.10
C LEU A 419 -4.05 20.46 -14.53
N GLU A 420 -5.26 20.05 -14.12
CA GLU A 420 -6.50 20.79 -14.42
C GLU A 420 -6.50 22.24 -13.93
N ASP A 421 -5.83 22.52 -12.81
CA ASP A 421 -5.71 23.87 -12.25
C ASP A 421 -4.65 24.74 -12.96
N GLY A 422 -4.07 24.25 -14.05
CA GLY A 422 -3.09 24.94 -14.87
C GLY A 422 -1.63 24.83 -14.41
N ARG A 423 -1.36 24.25 -13.23
CA ARG A 423 0.00 23.94 -12.78
C ARG A 423 0.64 22.87 -13.64
N THR A 424 1.95 22.81 -13.58
CA THR A 424 2.74 21.79 -14.26
C THR A 424 3.50 20.93 -13.25
N ASP A 425 3.76 19.67 -13.61
CA ASP A 425 4.56 18.76 -12.80
C ASP A 425 5.61 18.04 -13.65
N GLY A 426 6.72 17.74 -12.97
CA GLY A 426 7.80 16.95 -13.52
C GLY A 426 8.71 17.70 -14.50
N TYR A 427 9.68 16.97 -15.05
CA TYR A 427 10.55 17.43 -16.11
C TYR A 427 10.78 16.33 -17.13
N TYR A 428 10.48 16.61 -18.41
CA TYR A 428 10.63 15.70 -19.54
C TYR A 428 11.79 16.13 -20.43
N LEU A 429 12.98 15.57 -20.17
CA LEU A 429 14.13 15.85 -21.04
C LEU A 429 13.95 15.23 -22.43
N ASN A 430 13.49 13.99 -22.47
CA ASN A 430 13.12 13.21 -23.67
C ASN A 430 12.48 11.88 -23.23
N ASN A 431 12.07 11.01 -24.19
CA ASN A 431 11.45 9.72 -23.91
C ASN A 431 12.34 8.70 -23.17
N ARG A 432 13.63 9.02 -22.96
CA ARG A 432 14.57 8.19 -22.19
C ARG A 432 14.92 8.75 -20.83
N CYS A 433 14.52 9.97 -20.52
CA CYS A 433 14.86 10.59 -19.25
C CYS A 433 13.82 11.62 -18.84
N TRP A 434 13.03 11.29 -17.83
CA TRP A 434 12.05 12.20 -17.26
C TRP A 434 11.70 11.78 -15.81
N GLY A 435 11.05 12.66 -15.10
CA GLY A 435 10.55 12.36 -13.76
C GLY A 435 9.40 13.27 -13.36
N SER A 436 8.60 12.82 -12.39
CA SER A 436 7.37 13.47 -11.95
C SER A 436 7.18 13.24 -10.46
N TYR A 437 6.49 14.16 -9.79
CA TYR A 437 6.02 13.93 -8.42
C TYR A 437 4.78 13.02 -8.35
N MET A 438 4.12 12.82 -9.49
CA MET A 438 2.85 12.13 -9.56
C MET A 438 2.99 10.63 -9.29
N HIS A 439 2.42 10.16 -8.19
CA HIS A 439 2.16 8.74 -7.91
C HIS A 439 0.96 8.25 -8.72
N GLY A 440 0.92 6.95 -9.05
CA GLY A 440 -0.11 6.37 -9.92
C GLY A 440 -0.02 6.85 -11.38
N ILE A 441 1.04 7.58 -11.75
CA ILE A 441 1.24 8.05 -13.14
C ILE A 441 1.31 6.88 -14.12
N LEU A 442 1.89 5.76 -13.72
CA LEU A 442 2.01 4.55 -14.53
C LEU A 442 0.69 3.80 -14.73
N ASP A 443 -0.33 4.05 -13.91
CA ASP A 443 -1.66 3.42 -14.05
C ASP A 443 -2.39 3.90 -15.32
N ASN A 444 -1.84 4.92 -15.99
CA ASN A 444 -2.43 5.54 -17.17
C ASN A 444 -1.87 4.94 -18.47
N PRO A 445 -2.71 4.44 -19.39
CA PRO A 445 -2.28 3.79 -20.63
C PRO A 445 -1.33 4.66 -21.47
N ALA A 446 -1.56 5.97 -21.55
CA ALA A 446 -0.72 6.88 -22.33
C ALA A 446 0.73 6.94 -21.82
N VAL A 447 0.94 6.76 -20.51
CA VAL A 447 2.27 6.72 -19.88
C VAL A 447 2.95 5.38 -20.12
N LEU A 448 2.20 4.27 -20.00
CA LEU A 448 2.69 2.92 -20.32
C LEU A 448 3.13 2.81 -21.78
N ASP A 449 2.35 3.37 -22.69
CA ASP A 449 2.70 3.41 -24.12
C ASP A 449 3.96 4.23 -24.39
N ASN A 450 4.14 5.36 -23.71
CA ASN A 450 5.39 6.14 -23.78
C ASN A 450 6.61 5.38 -23.21
N LEU A 451 6.40 4.59 -22.14
CA LEU A 451 7.46 3.71 -21.63
C LEU A 451 7.84 2.63 -22.63
N ALA A 452 6.85 2.03 -23.30
CA ALA A 452 7.05 0.98 -24.30
C ALA A 452 7.59 1.50 -25.64
N GLU A 453 7.51 2.81 -25.90
CA GLU A 453 7.93 3.42 -27.16
C GLU A 453 9.41 3.13 -27.46
N GLY A 454 9.69 2.64 -28.68
CA GLY A 454 11.03 2.31 -29.15
C GLY A 454 11.50 0.90 -28.81
N PHE A 455 10.65 0.07 -28.21
CA PHE A 455 10.90 -1.36 -28.01
C PHE A 455 9.97 -2.20 -28.88
N ASP A 456 10.55 -3.21 -29.53
CA ASP A 456 9.76 -4.24 -30.24
C ASP A 456 9.23 -5.24 -29.23
N THR A 457 7.92 -5.31 -29.06
CA THR A 457 7.27 -6.29 -28.21
C THR A 457 6.45 -7.27 -29.05
N GLU A 458 6.55 -8.57 -28.78
CA GLU A 458 5.77 -9.60 -29.46
C GLU A 458 4.26 -9.49 -29.15
N THR A 459 3.90 -8.72 -28.14
CA THR A 459 2.51 -8.53 -27.68
C THR A 459 1.87 -7.31 -28.31
N THR A 460 0.97 -7.54 -29.26
CA THR A 460 0.08 -6.56 -29.89
C THR A 460 -1.23 -6.40 -29.12
N THR A 461 -1.21 -6.37 -27.80
CA THR A 461 -2.41 -6.09 -27.01
C THR A 461 -2.68 -4.58 -27.01
N GLY A 462 -3.95 -4.19 -27.16
CA GLY A 462 -4.36 -2.79 -27.02
C GLY A 462 -4.00 -2.21 -25.63
N PRO A 463 -4.30 -0.93 -25.37
CA PRO A 463 -3.94 -0.27 -24.11
C PRO A 463 -4.48 -1.07 -22.91
N PHE A 464 -3.60 -1.33 -21.93
CA PHE A 464 -3.97 -2.07 -20.72
C PHE A 464 -4.77 -1.17 -19.76
N ASP A 465 -6.01 -1.56 -19.48
CA ASP A 465 -6.88 -0.87 -18.52
C ASP A 465 -6.71 -1.45 -17.13
N TYR A 466 -5.84 -0.82 -16.33
CA TYR A 466 -5.53 -1.25 -14.97
C TYR A 466 -6.73 -1.11 -14.02
N ALA A 467 -7.58 -0.10 -14.23
CA ALA A 467 -8.77 0.09 -13.39
C ALA A 467 -9.79 -1.05 -13.59
N ALA A 468 -10.07 -1.41 -14.84
CA ALA A 468 -10.93 -2.56 -15.16
C ALA A 468 -10.31 -3.87 -14.64
N PHE A 469 -9.01 -4.05 -14.77
CA PHE A 469 -8.30 -5.21 -14.22
C PHE A 469 -8.50 -5.32 -12.69
N LYS A 470 -8.33 -4.24 -11.92
CA LYS A 470 -8.53 -4.26 -10.46
C LYS A 470 -9.96 -4.66 -10.08
N GLU A 471 -10.97 -4.12 -10.76
CA GLU A 471 -12.37 -4.47 -10.51
C GLU A 471 -12.61 -5.98 -10.69
N GLU A 472 -12.04 -6.59 -11.75
CA GLU A 472 -12.10 -8.03 -11.97
C GLU A 472 -11.42 -8.83 -10.84
N GLN A 473 -10.28 -8.36 -10.35
CA GLN A 473 -9.59 -9.03 -9.24
C GLN A 473 -10.40 -8.99 -7.95
N TYR A 474 -11.06 -7.88 -7.63
CA TYR A 474 -11.96 -7.81 -6.47
C TYR A 474 -13.15 -8.77 -6.60
N ASP A 475 -13.71 -8.92 -7.79
CA ASP A 475 -14.80 -9.87 -8.03
C ASP A 475 -14.35 -11.32 -7.90
N LYS A 476 -13.19 -11.67 -8.45
CA LYS A 476 -12.58 -13.00 -8.29
C LYS A 476 -12.30 -13.33 -6.82
N LEU A 477 -11.75 -12.36 -6.06
CA LEU A 477 -11.47 -12.53 -4.65
C LEU A 477 -12.76 -12.74 -3.84
N ALA A 478 -13.80 -11.96 -4.11
CA ALA A 478 -15.10 -12.12 -3.46
C ALA A 478 -15.72 -13.50 -3.75
N ALA A 479 -15.65 -13.97 -4.99
CA ALA A 479 -16.14 -15.28 -5.39
C ALA A 479 -15.38 -16.41 -4.66
N LEU A 480 -14.05 -16.34 -4.62
CA LEU A 480 -13.22 -17.32 -3.90
C LEU A 480 -13.61 -17.40 -2.41
N VAL A 481 -13.74 -16.25 -1.75
CA VAL A 481 -14.07 -16.23 -0.30
C VAL A 481 -15.50 -16.72 -0.06
N ARG A 482 -16.47 -16.41 -0.93
CA ARG A 482 -17.84 -16.94 -0.81
C ARG A 482 -17.90 -18.46 -0.90
N GLU A 483 -17.10 -19.06 -1.77
CA GLU A 483 -17.05 -20.52 -1.95
C GLU A 483 -16.48 -21.24 -0.74
N HIS A 484 -15.57 -20.61 0.01
CA HIS A 484 -14.79 -21.26 1.05
C HIS A 484 -15.13 -20.82 2.49
N VAL A 485 -16.06 -19.88 2.64
CA VAL A 485 -16.49 -19.34 3.95
C VAL A 485 -18.00 -19.51 4.12
N ASP A 486 -18.43 -19.93 5.30
CA ASP A 486 -19.85 -20.04 5.68
C ASP A 486 -20.49 -18.65 5.80
N MET A 487 -20.90 -18.11 4.66
CA MET A 487 -21.51 -16.78 4.59
C MET A 487 -22.86 -16.72 5.31
N GLU A 488 -23.61 -17.81 5.35
CA GLU A 488 -24.89 -17.87 6.07
C GLU A 488 -24.68 -17.69 7.57
N TYR A 489 -23.72 -18.41 8.13
CA TYR A 489 -23.31 -18.24 9.53
C TYR A 489 -22.92 -16.80 9.84
N ILE A 490 -22.07 -16.20 9.02
CA ILE A 490 -21.59 -14.81 9.21
C ILE A 490 -22.77 -13.84 9.20
N TYR A 491 -23.65 -13.93 8.20
CA TYR A 491 -24.81 -13.06 8.10
C TYR A 491 -25.77 -13.22 9.29
N ASN A 492 -25.99 -14.45 9.78
CA ASN A 492 -26.81 -14.69 10.96
C ASN A 492 -26.25 -14.03 12.22
N ILE A 493 -24.91 -13.93 12.35
CA ILE A 493 -24.26 -13.25 13.48
C ILE A 493 -24.37 -11.73 13.38
N ILE A 494 -24.14 -11.16 12.20
CA ILE A 494 -24.07 -9.68 12.05
C ILE A 494 -25.42 -9.00 11.83
N LYS A 495 -26.49 -9.78 11.57
CA LYS A 495 -27.88 -9.28 11.50
C LYS A 495 -28.55 -9.15 12.87
N ASN A 496 -28.05 -9.85 13.88
CA ASN A 496 -28.54 -9.89 15.26
C ASN A 496 -27.68 -8.95 16.14
#